data_69b3b604197f5304a8568649e0ab2374
#
_entry.id   69b3b604197f5304a8568649e0ab2374
#
_cell.length_a   1.000
_cell.length_b   1.000
_cell.length_c   1.000
_cell.angle_alpha   90.00
_cell.angle_beta   90.00
_cell.angle_gamma   90.00
#
_symmetry.space_group_name_H-M   'P 1'
#
loop_
_entity.id
_entity.type
_entity.pdbx_description
1 polymer ?
#
loop_
_entity_poly.entity_id
_entity_poly.type
_entity_poly.pdbx_seq_one_letter_code
_entity_poly.pdbx_strand_id
1 'polypeptide(L)'
;MKITDVIALQLRVKSVENIFDGTQDVLVVVVKTDDGLEGIGEVVSSSYVARAIVEAPRSGGGRHGIAEIVRGLDPLDIDGVWEAMKEGTGWYGRRGVAIHAMAGVDVALWDLKGKALGKPV
;
A
#
# COMPACT_ATOMS: atom_id res chain seq x y z
N MET A 1 -8.30 17.01 0.21
CA MET A 1 -7.55 15.89 -0.44
C MET A 1 -8.13 14.58 0.05
N LYS A 2 -8.38 13.65 -0.86
CA LYS A 2 -8.88 12.31 -0.52
C LYS A 2 -8.19 11.25 -1.35
N ILE A 3 -7.95 10.09 -0.77
CA ILE A 3 -7.43 8.93 -1.49
C ILE A 3 -8.49 8.44 -2.48
N THR A 4 -8.14 8.39 -3.75
CA THR A 4 -9.02 7.87 -4.81
C THR A 4 -8.72 6.42 -5.13
N ASP A 5 -7.44 6.04 -5.06
CA ASP A 5 -7.02 4.66 -5.34
C ASP A 5 -5.66 4.34 -4.72
N VAL A 6 -5.38 3.04 -4.56
CA VAL A 6 -4.07 2.50 -4.21
C VAL A 6 -3.74 1.40 -5.21
N ILE A 7 -2.69 1.62 -5.98
CA ILE A 7 -2.25 0.70 -7.04
C ILE A 7 -0.99 -0.03 -6.59
N ALA A 8 -0.93 -1.31 -6.80
CA ALA A 8 0.24 -2.14 -6.51
C ALA A 8 0.90 -2.60 -7.83
N LEU A 9 2.04 -1.99 -8.15
CA LEU A 9 2.81 -2.26 -9.34
C LEU A 9 3.89 -3.29 -9.04
N GLN A 10 3.75 -4.48 -9.61
CA GLN A 10 4.76 -5.52 -9.49
C GLN A 10 5.80 -5.38 -10.59
N LEU A 11 7.04 -5.13 -10.19
CA LEU A 11 8.20 -5.09 -11.08
C LEU A 11 9.04 -6.34 -10.85
N ARG A 12 9.40 -7.04 -11.92
CA ARG A 12 10.13 -8.30 -11.84
C ARG A 12 11.07 -8.46 -13.03
N VAL A 13 12.28 -9.00 -12.78
CA VAL A 13 13.15 -9.47 -13.86
C VAL A 13 12.51 -10.66 -14.59
N LYS A 14 12.89 -10.89 -15.85
CA LYS A 14 12.28 -11.95 -16.68
C LYS A 14 12.40 -13.34 -16.05
N SER A 15 13.50 -13.61 -15.37
CA SER A 15 13.77 -14.86 -14.68
C SER A 15 14.41 -14.58 -13.34
N VAL A 16 13.80 -15.07 -12.27
CA VAL A 16 14.40 -15.03 -10.92
C VAL A 16 15.40 -16.17 -10.83
N GLU A 17 16.68 -15.83 -10.82
CA GLU A 17 17.79 -16.81 -10.83
C GLU A 17 18.27 -17.14 -9.42
N ASN A 18 18.15 -16.18 -8.50
CA ASN A 18 18.57 -16.36 -7.12
C ASN A 18 17.40 -16.08 -6.17
N ILE A 19 16.88 -17.13 -5.57
CA ILE A 19 15.73 -17.02 -4.63
C ILE A 19 16.05 -16.29 -3.33
N PHE A 20 17.31 -16.05 -3.02
CA PHE A 20 17.75 -15.31 -1.84
C PHE A 20 18.04 -13.83 -2.13
N ASP A 21 17.94 -13.40 -3.38
CA ASP A 21 18.14 -12.01 -3.79
C ASP A 21 16.79 -11.32 -3.96
N GLY A 22 16.38 -10.54 -2.96
CA GLY A 22 15.13 -9.79 -2.96
C GLY A 22 15.09 -8.60 -3.93
N THR A 23 16.16 -8.35 -4.69
CA THR A 23 16.19 -7.26 -5.67
C THR A 23 15.63 -7.65 -7.04
N GLN A 24 15.31 -8.92 -7.24
CA GLN A 24 14.84 -9.45 -8.53
C GLN A 24 13.34 -9.24 -8.77
N ASP A 25 12.56 -8.96 -7.72
CA ASP A 25 11.18 -8.52 -7.81
C ASP A 25 10.86 -7.53 -6.69
N VAL A 26 10.08 -6.51 -7.02
CA VAL A 26 9.65 -5.47 -6.09
C VAL A 26 8.17 -5.20 -6.27
N LEU A 27 7.52 -4.80 -5.20
CA LEU A 27 6.16 -4.28 -5.24
C LEU A 27 6.20 -2.79 -4.89
N VAL A 28 5.89 -1.95 -5.86
CA VAL A 28 5.73 -0.51 -5.68
C VAL A 28 4.27 -0.21 -5.43
N VAL A 29 3.98 0.56 -4.40
CA VAL A 29 2.63 1.05 -4.09
C VAL A 29 2.53 2.52 -4.47
N VAL A 30 1.45 2.88 -5.18
CA VAL A 30 1.14 4.26 -5.54
C VAL A 30 -0.20 4.63 -4.93
N VAL A 31 -0.21 5.59 -4.01
CA VAL A 31 -1.42 6.20 -3.45
C VAL A 31 -1.80 7.39 -4.30
N LYS A 32 -3.01 7.39 -4.85
CA LYS A 32 -3.55 8.47 -5.69
C LYS A 32 -4.58 9.31 -4.94
N THR A 33 -4.64 10.58 -5.27
CA THR A 33 -5.58 11.54 -4.65
C THR A 33 -6.45 12.26 -5.67
N ASP A 34 -7.54 12.86 -5.19
CA ASP A 34 -8.51 13.61 -6.00
C ASP A 34 -7.98 14.95 -6.54
N ASP A 35 -6.87 15.46 -6.00
CA ASP A 35 -6.18 16.65 -6.49
C ASP A 35 -4.99 16.36 -7.42
N GLY A 36 -4.75 15.08 -7.72
CA GLY A 36 -3.73 14.62 -8.66
C GLY A 36 -2.35 14.41 -8.05
N LEU A 37 -2.15 14.64 -6.76
CA LEU A 37 -0.92 14.23 -6.08
C LEU A 37 -0.85 12.71 -5.95
N GLU A 38 0.36 12.18 -6.10
CA GLU A 38 0.64 10.76 -5.91
C GLU A 38 1.80 10.56 -4.93
N GLY A 39 1.64 9.60 -4.03
CA GLY A 39 2.71 9.14 -3.15
C GLY A 39 3.17 7.74 -3.54
N ILE A 40 4.45 7.48 -3.37
CA ILE A 40 5.10 6.22 -3.77
C ILE A 40 5.73 5.55 -2.55
N GLY A 41 5.47 4.25 -2.39
CA GLY A 41 6.08 3.40 -1.38
C GLY A 41 6.50 2.06 -1.97
N GLU A 42 7.28 1.30 -1.21
CA GLU A 42 7.73 -0.03 -1.59
C GLU A 42 7.36 -1.05 -0.51
N VAL A 43 7.05 -2.27 -0.94
CA VAL A 43 6.78 -3.40 -0.05
C VAL A 43 7.88 -4.44 -0.19
N VAL A 44 8.65 -4.62 0.87
CA VAL A 44 9.66 -5.70 0.96
C VAL A 44 8.99 -6.94 1.56
N SER A 45 8.49 -7.80 0.69
CA SER A 45 7.82 -9.06 1.06
C SER A 45 7.61 -9.94 -0.19
N SER A 46 6.80 -10.99 -0.07
CA SER A 46 6.30 -11.69 -1.26
C SER A 46 5.43 -10.74 -2.09
N SER A 47 5.96 -10.28 -3.22
CA SER A 47 5.34 -9.25 -4.06
C SER A 47 3.93 -9.65 -4.54
N TYR A 48 3.73 -10.92 -4.91
CA TYR A 48 2.42 -11.43 -5.33
C TYR A 48 1.38 -11.46 -4.21
N VAL A 49 1.78 -11.92 -3.01
CA VAL A 49 0.88 -12.01 -1.86
C VAL A 49 0.55 -10.61 -1.34
N ALA A 50 1.54 -9.74 -1.22
CA ALA A 50 1.34 -8.36 -0.79
C ALA A 50 0.45 -7.59 -1.78
N ARG A 51 0.64 -7.79 -3.10
CA ARG A 51 -0.22 -7.23 -4.12
C ARG A 51 -1.68 -7.64 -3.95
N ALA A 52 -1.94 -8.92 -3.72
CA ALA A 52 -3.29 -9.42 -3.49
C ALA A 52 -3.94 -8.76 -2.26
N ILE A 53 -3.17 -8.51 -1.20
CA ILE A 53 -3.66 -7.81 0.00
C ILE A 53 -4.01 -6.34 -0.31
N VAL A 54 -3.22 -5.67 -1.15
CA VAL A 54 -3.54 -4.29 -1.55
C VAL A 54 -4.78 -4.24 -2.43
N GLU A 55 -4.85 -5.09 -3.46
CA GLU A 55 -5.83 -4.99 -4.56
C GLU A 55 -7.06 -5.89 -4.42
N ALA A 56 -7.19 -6.67 -3.35
CA ALA A 56 -8.36 -7.54 -3.21
C ALA A 56 -9.67 -6.75 -3.31
N PRO A 57 -10.60 -7.17 -4.18
CA PRO A 57 -11.83 -6.45 -4.40
C PRO A 57 -12.75 -6.50 -3.19
N ARG A 58 -13.79 -5.68 -3.20
CA ARG A 58 -14.84 -5.70 -2.19
C ARG A 58 -15.37 -7.12 -1.97
N SER A 59 -15.38 -7.54 -0.73
CA SER A 59 -15.84 -8.86 -0.32
C SER A 59 -16.83 -8.76 0.83
N GLY A 60 -17.69 -9.77 0.97
CA GLY A 60 -18.65 -9.86 2.06
C GLY A 60 -17.95 -9.90 3.44
N GLY A 61 -18.61 -9.33 4.46
CA GLY A 61 -18.10 -9.27 5.81
C GLY A 61 -16.91 -8.33 6.01
N GLY A 62 -16.72 -7.34 5.13
CA GLY A 62 -15.65 -6.33 5.26
C GLY A 62 -14.24 -6.85 4.97
N ARG A 63 -14.11 -8.00 4.29
CA ARG A 63 -12.82 -8.65 4.01
C ARG A 63 -12.30 -8.29 2.62
N HIS A 64 -11.96 -7.04 2.44
CA HIS A 64 -11.44 -6.53 1.17
C HIS A 64 -10.02 -5.97 1.34
N GLY A 65 -9.37 -5.65 0.22
CA GLY A 65 -8.00 -5.18 0.20
C GLY A 65 -7.83 -3.76 0.73
N ILE A 66 -6.57 -3.38 0.96
CA ILE A 66 -6.22 -2.09 1.52
C ILE A 66 -6.76 -0.93 0.66
N ALA A 67 -6.70 -1.04 -0.66
CA ALA A 67 -7.21 -0.01 -1.56
C ALA A 67 -8.68 0.34 -1.30
N GLU A 68 -9.51 -0.67 -1.04
CA GLU A 68 -10.92 -0.46 -0.71
C GLU A 68 -11.14 0.10 0.70
N ILE A 69 -10.25 -0.27 1.65
CA ILE A 69 -10.31 0.21 3.04
C ILE A 69 -10.03 1.70 3.12
N VAL A 70 -8.99 2.17 2.40
CA VAL A 70 -8.50 3.55 2.54
C VAL A 70 -9.14 4.54 1.59
N ARG A 71 -9.89 4.08 0.62
CA ARG A 71 -10.57 4.94 -0.36
C ARG A 71 -11.47 5.97 0.32
N GLY A 72 -11.30 7.24 -0.04
CA GLY A 72 -12.06 8.37 0.50
C GLY A 72 -11.52 8.94 1.82
N LEU A 73 -10.50 8.33 2.43
CA LEU A 73 -9.84 8.88 3.61
C LEU A 73 -8.92 10.05 3.24
N ASP A 74 -8.59 10.88 4.23
CA ASP A 74 -7.61 11.95 4.10
C ASP A 74 -6.19 11.36 4.17
N PRO A 75 -5.37 11.46 3.09
CA PRO A 75 -4.02 10.92 3.09
C PRO A 75 -3.05 11.66 4.01
N LEU A 76 -3.40 12.85 4.50
CA LEU A 76 -2.57 13.60 5.44
C LEU A 76 -2.78 13.18 6.90
N ASP A 77 -3.90 12.51 7.19
CA ASP A 77 -4.16 11.84 8.46
C ASP A 77 -3.58 10.41 8.43
N ILE A 78 -2.25 10.33 8.43
CA ILE A 78 -1.52 9.05 8.27
C ILE A 78 -1.89 8.07 9.39
N ASP A 79 -1.99 8.55 10.63
CA ASP A 79 -2.35 7.72 11.78
C ASP A 79 -3.77 7.16 11.63
N GLY A 80 -4.72 7.98 11.20
CA GLY A 80 -6.09 7.54 10.93
C GLY A 80 -6.18 6.51 9.80
N VAL A 81 -5.40 6.70 8.73
CA VAL A 81 -5.32 5.71 7.63
C VAL A 81 -4.68 4.41 8.12
N TRP A 82 -3.62 4.48 8.93
CA TRP A 82 -2.98 3.30 9.52
C TRP A 82 -3.96 2.49 10.37
N GLU A 83 -4.70 3.13 11.29
CA GLU A 83 -5.68 2.44 12.12
C GLU A 83 -6.83 1.83 11.28
N ALA A 84 -7.29 2.52 10.24
CA ALA A 84 -8.28 1.98 9.31
C ALA A 84 -7.77 0.71 8.59
N MET A 85 -6.52 0.72 8.10
CA MET A 85 -5.90 -0.45 7.48
C MET A 85 -5.79 -1.61 8.48
N LYS A 86 -5.33 -1.34 9.68
CA LYS A 86 -5.17 -2.33 10.75
C LYS A 86 -6.51 -2.98 11.15
N GLU A 87 -7.55 -2.19 11.30
CA GLU A 87 -8.89 -2.68 11.60
C GLU A 87 -9.48 -3.46 10.43
N GLY A 88 -9.42 -2.91 9.22
CA GLY A 88 -9.99 -3.53 8.01
C GLY A 88 -9.30 -4.83 7.60
N THR A 89 -8.00 -5.01 7.91
CA THR A 89 -7.26 -6.26 7.65
C THR A 89 -7.30 -7.25 8.82
N GLY A 90 -7.94 -6.92 9.91
CA GLY A 90 -7.89 -7.69 11.17
C GLY A 90 -8.29 -9.17 11.07
N TRP A 91 -9.09 -9.54 10.08
CA TRP A 91 -9.51 -10.91 9.84
C TRP A 91 -8.43 -11.80 9.24
N TYR A 92 -7.51 -11.22 8.46
CA TYR A 92 -6.51 -11.98 7.71
C TYR A 92 -5.08 -11.46 7.89
N GLY A 93 -4.90 -10.31 8.55
CA GLY A 93 -3.66 -9.57 8.47
C GLY A 93 -3.14 -8.94 9.75
N ARG A 94 -3.11 -9.66 10.86
CA ARG A 94 -2.56 -9.13 12.12
C ARG A 94 -1.04 -9.08 12.14
N ARG A 95 -0.36 -9.83 11.30
CA ARG A 95 1.11 -9.99 11.25
C ARG A 95 1.57 -10.31 9.84
N GLY A 96 2.87 -10.27 9.63
CA GLY A 96 3.52 -10.73 8.41
C GLY A 96 3.15 -9.90 7.20
N VAL A 97 2.82 -10.55 6.09
CA VAL A 97 2.69 -9.91 4.77
C VAL A 97 1.64 -8.79 4.71
N ALA A 98 0.57 -8.85 5.51
CA ALA A 98 -0.40 -7.76 5.56
C ALA A 98 0.19 -6.49 6.18
N ILE A 99 0.99 -6.63 7.23
CA ILE A 99 1.71 -5.49 7.83
C ILE A 99 2.76 -4.95 6.86
N HIS A 100 3.43 -5.80 6.08
CA HIS A 100 4.36 -5.35 5.04
C HIS A 100 3.62 -4.55 3.94
N ALA A 101 2.45 -5.00 3.51
CA ALA A 101 1.61 -4.27 2.56
C ALA A 101 1.15 -2.91 3.12
N MET A 102 0.71 -2.87 4.38
CA MET A 102 0.36 -1.64 5.08
C MET A 102 1.56 -0.67 5.15
N ALA A 103 2.76 -1.18 5.47
CA ALA A 103 3.97 -0.37 5.52
C ALA A 103 4.29 0.29 4.17
N GLY A 104 4.09 -0.41 3.05
CA GLY A 104 4.25 0.19 1.73
C GLY A 104 3.28 1.33 1.46
N VAL A 105 2.03 1.21 1.91
CA VAL A 105 1.04 2.30 1.83
C VAL A 105 1.42 3.44 2.76
N ASP A 106 1.86 3.15 3.97
CA ASP A 106 2.31 4.16 4.94
C ASP A 106 3.46 5.00 4.40
N VAL A 107 4.49 4.36 3.83
CA VAL A 107 5.61 5.07 3.16
C VAL A 107 5.11 5.96 2.03
N ALA A 108 4.15 5.47 1.22
CA ALA A 108 3.55 6.27 0.16
C ALA A 108 2.79 7.49 0.70
N LEU A 109 2.12 7.37 1.84
CA LEU A 109 1.44 8.51 2.50
C LEU A 109 2.45 9.54 3.01
N TRP A 110 3.58 9.12 3.56
CA TRP A 110 4.63 10.04 3.97
C TRP A 110 5.26 10.77 2.77
N ASP A 111 5.55 10.06 1.67
CA ASP A 111 6.02 10.69 0.43
C ASP A 111 4.99 11.72 -0.09
N LEU A 112 3.72 11.37 -0.11
CA LEU A 112 2.64 12.26 -0.51
C LEU A 112 2.56 13.50 0.39
N LYS A 113 2.67 13.32 1.71
CA LYS A 113 2.68 14.41 2.69
C LYS A 113 3.88 15.34 2.48
N GLY A 114 5.06 14.78 2.23
CA GLY A 114 6.25 15.56 1.88
C GLY A 114 6.02 16.42 0.64
N LYS A 115 5.46 15.84 -0.42
CA LYS A 115 5.11 16.55 -1.66
C LYS A 115 4.06 17.65 -1.42
N ALA A 116 3.00 17.36 -0.67
CA ALA A 116 1.95 18.33 -0.35
C ALA A 116 2.48 19.53 0.45
N LEU A 117 3.47 19.32 1.32
CA LEU A 117 4.07 20.37 2.14
C LEU A 117 5.32 21.02 1.50
N GLY A 118 5.79 20.50 0.35
CA GLY A 118 7.04 20.96 -0.28
C GLY A 118 8.27 20.71 0.58
N LYS A 119 8.30 19.60 1.34
CA LYS A 119 9.37 19.22 2.25
C LYS A 119 9.79 17.78 2.00
N PRO A 120 11.07 17.45 2.26
CA PRO A 120 11.49 16.06 2.27
C PRO A 120 10.81 15.31 3.44
N VAL A 121 10.71 13.99 3.30
CA VAL A 121 10.22 13.07 4.34
C VAL A 121 11.28 12.89 5.42
#